data_ab117ac265f07d6403f6143d3b10a378
#
_entry.id   ab117ac265f07d6403f6143d3b10a378
#
_cell.length_a   1.000
_cell.length_b   1.000
_cell.length_c   1.000
_cell.angle_alpha   90.00
_cell.angle_beta   90.00
_cell.angle_gamma   90.00
#
_symmetry.space_group_name_H-M   'P 1'
#
loop_
_entity.id
_entity.type
_entity.pdbx_description
1 polymer ?
#
loop_
_entity_poly.entity_id
_entity_poly.type
_entity_poly.pdbx_seq_one_letter_code
_entity_poly.pdbx_strand_id
1 'polypeptide(L)'
;MKSFKFLKYFLCITFSFLVLASPVFAGANVAVKGEGDEVPSYVRSNITGYNFHGEDLHLSSIAGAVARDADFSDVDLHGTTLTLSYLKGSNLNGIDLTDTLSDRVNFQKTDLRLSLIHI
;
A
#
# COMPACT_ATOMS: atom_id res chain seq x y z
N MET A 1 9.06 36.21 5.42
CA MET A 1 9.39 34.97 4.70
C MET A 1 9.43 33.71 5.56
N LYS A 2 9.47 33.79 6.88
CA LYS A 2 9.41 32.62 7.77
C LYS A 2 7.99 32.05 7.96
N SER A 3 6.92 32.78 7.65
CA SER A 3 5.54 32.34 7.81
C SER A 3 5.05 31.33 6.76
N PHE A 4 5.65 31.30 5.57
CA PHE A 4 5.25 30.36 4.50
C PHE A 4 5.68 28.92 4.77
N LYS A 5 6.81 28.68 5.47
CA LYS A 5 7.24 27.36 5.88
C LYS A 5 6.33 26.78 6.99
N PHE A 6 5.87 27.64 7.90
CA PHE A 6 4.98 27.27 8.99
C PHE A 6 3.60 26.88 8.47
N LEU A 7 3.08 27.57 7.46
CA LEU A 7 1.78 27.28 6.86
C LEU A 7 1.79 25.92 6.13
N LYS A 8 2.93 25.56 5.52
CA LYS A 8 3.10 24.29 4.83
C LYS A 8 3.09 23.12 5.82
N TYR A 9 3.69 23.29 6.98
CA TYR A 9 3.65 22.28 8.06
C TYR A 9 2.28 22.21 8.73
N PHE A 10 1.59 23.35 8.86
CA PHE A 10 0.24 23.38 9.43
C PHE A 10 -0.79 22.70 8.53
N LEU A 11 -0.68 22.85 7.21
CA LEU A 11 -1.54 22.14 6.24
C LEU A 11 -1.26 20.64 6.23
N CYS A 12 -0.02 20.21 6.41
CA CYS A 12 0.35 18.81 6.49
C CYS A 12 -0.19 18.15 7.77
N ILE A 13 -0.13 18.85 8.89
CA ILE A 13 -0.63 18.35 10.19
C ILE A 13 -2.16 18.25 10.18
N THR A 14 -2.87 19.21 9.58
CA THR A 14 -4.34 19.16 9.47
C THR A 14 -4.81 18.10 8.50
N PHE A 15 -4.08 17.84 7.43
CA PHE A 15 -4.42 16.76 6.48
C PHE A 15 -4.15 15.37 7.09
N SER A 16 -3.07 15.21 7.84
CA SER A 16 -2.75 13.99 8.59
C SER A 16 -3.80 13.69 9.66
N PHE A 17 -4.33 14.71 10.33
CA PHE A 17 -5.37 14.57 11.36
C PHE A 17 -6.74 14.19 10.77
N LEU A 18 -7.06 14.66 9.57
CA LEU A 18 -8.31 14.34 8.88
C LEU A 18 -8.33 12.89 8.38
N VAL A 19 -7.18 12.35 7.99
CA VAL A 19 -7.05 10.94 7.59
C VAL A 19 -7.16 10.02 8.81
N LEU A 20 -6.69 10.45 9.98
CA LEU A 20 -6.82 9.70 11.25
C LEU A 20 -8.24 9.73 11.84
N ALA A 21 -9.08 10.68 11.42
CA ALA A 21 -10.48 10.81 11.87
C ALA A 21 -11.45 9.95 11.05
N SER A 22 -11.00 9.25 10.03
CA SER A 22 -11.84 8.33 9.26
C SER A 22 -12.14 7.07 10.08
N PRO A 23 -13.40 6.73 10.33
CA PRO A 23 -13.77 5.56 11.15
C PRO A 23 -13.32 4.21 10.52
N VAL A 24 -12.87 4.22 9.27
CA VAL A 24 -12.32 3.04 8.58
C VAL A 24 -10.97 2.61 9.18
N PHE A 25 -10.29 3.47 9.93
CA PHE A 25 -8.95 3.22 10.46
C PHE A 25 -8.91 2.91 11.96
N ALA A 26 -10.06 2.80 12.64
CA ALA A 26 -10.09 2.40 14.04
C ALA A 26 -9.61 0.95 14.19
N GLY A 27 -8.35 0.76 14.58
CA GLY A 27 -7.74 -0.53 14.86
C GLY A 27 -6.75 -1.05 13.80
N ALA A 28 -6.52 -0.32 12.72
CA ALA A 28 -5.46 -0.67 11.77
C ALA A 28 -4.13 -0.06 12.23
N ASN A 29 -3.11 -0.91 12.36
CA ASN A 29 -1.73 -0.44 12.37
C ASN A 29 -1.41 0.02 10.94
N VAL A 30 -1.85 1.22 10.61
CA VAL A 30 -1.55 1.82 9.31
C VAL A 30 -0.06 2.17 9.32
N ALA A 31 0.67 1.61 8.40
CA ALA A 31 2.03 2.04 8.17
C ALA A 31 2.01 3.53 7.82
N VAL A 32 2.67 4.31 8.62
CA VAL A 32 2.81 5.75 8.37
C VAL A 32 3.71 5.90 7.15
N LYS A 33 3.20 6.53 6.09
CA LYS A 33 4.04 7.01 5.01
C LYS A 33 5.00 8.02 5.64
N GLY A 34 6.27 7.66 5.75
CA GLY A 34 7.30 8.54 6.30
C GLY A 34 7.34 9.87 5.53
N GLU A 35 7.56 10.97 6.23
CA GLU A 35 7.85 12.25 5.59
C GLU A 35 9.27 12.16 5.00
N GLY A 36 9.36 12.05 3.69
CA GLY A 36 10.63 11.99 2.97
C GLY A 36 10.59 10.95 1.85
N ASP A 37 11.69 10.73 1.18
CA ASP A 37 11.86 9.74 0.12
C ASP A 37 11.90 8.29 0.65
N GLU A 38 11.24 8.03 1.79
CA GLU A 38 11.16 6.69 2.36
C GLU A 38 10.15 5.84 1.61
N VAL A 39 10.58 4.65 1.23
CA VAL A 39 9.76 3.66 0.57
C VAL A 39 8.64 3.21 1.52
N PRO A 40 7.37 3.20 1.09
CA PRO A 40 6.25 2.79 1.94
C PRO A 40 6.44 1.38 2.51
N SER A 41 6.14 1.19 3.78
CA SER A 41 6.22 -0.13 4.43
C SER A 41 4.92 -0.48 5.14
N TYR A 42 4.30 -1.59 4.73
CA TYR A 42 3.04 -2.12 5.28
C TYR A 42 3.24 -3.49 5.93
N VAL A 43 4.44 -3.75 6.43
CA VAL A 43 4.80 -5.03 7.05
C VAL A 43 3.84 -5.36 8.20
N ARG A 44 3.19 -6.54 8.11
CA ARG A 44 2.22 -7.05 9.10
C ARG A 44 1.05 -6.11 9.38
N SER A 45 0.77 -5.15 8.50
CA SER A 45 -0.36 -4.24 8.63
C SER A 45 -1.66 -4.88 8.18
N ASN A 46 -2.78 -4.41 8.72
CA ASN A 46 -4.09 -4.72 8.18
C ASN A 46 -4.54 -3.60 7.24
N ILE A 47 -4.49 -3.88 5.94
CA ILE A 47 -4.85 -2.98 4.85
C ILE A 47 -6.05 -3.54 4.05
N THR A 48 -6.93 -4.27 4.73
CA THR A 48 -8.14 -4.82 4.13
C THR A 48 -9.02 -3.73 3.55
N GLY A 49 -9.44 -3.89 2.29
CA GLY A 49 -10.29 -2.94 1.58
C GLY A 49 -9.61 -1.61 1.24
N TYR A 50 -8.30 -1.50 1.41
CA TYR A 50 -7.57 -0.29 1.07
C TYR A 50 -7.54 -0.06 -0.44
N ASN A 51 -7.61 1.20 -0.86
CA ASN A 51 -7.48 1.57 -2.26
C ASN A 51 -6.09 2.17 -2.50
N PHE A 52 -5.27 1.41 -3.24
CA PHE A 52 -3.93 1.82 -3.68
C PHE A 52 -3.88 2.20 -5.15
N HIS A 53 -5.03 2.26 -5.84
CA HIS A 53 -5.07 2.51 -7.28
C HIS A 53 -4.19 3.70 -7.68
N GLY A 54 -3.24 3.46 -8.60
CA GLY A 54 -2.33 4.47 -9.10
C GLY A 54 -1.23 4.92 -8.12
N GLU A 55 -1.10 4.28 -6.95
CA GLU A 55 0.00 4.55 -6.02
C GLU A 55 1.30 3.92 -6.52
N ASP A 56 2.42 4.52 -6.18
CA ASP A 56 3.75 3.97 -6.40
C ASP A 56 4.20 3.22 -5.14
N LEU A 57 4.25 1.90 -5.24
CA LEU A 57 4.70 1.00 -4.17
C LEU A 57 5.98 0.25 -4.55
N HIS A 58 6.69 0.72 -5.57
CA HIS A 58 7.93 0.11 -6.02
C HIS A 58 8.94 0.00 -4.87
N LEU A 59 9.64 -1.13 -4.79
CA LEU A 59 10.58 -1.48 -3.71
C LEU A 59 9.98 -1.47 -2.29
N SER A 60 8.67 -1.30 -2.14
CA SER A 60 8.00 -1.28 -0.83
C SER A 60 7.96 -2.67 -0.18
N SER A 61 7.48 -2.74 1.06
CA SER A 61 7.28 -4.01 1.74
C SER A 61 5.85 -4.15 2.26
N ILE A 62 5.16 -5.19 1.78
CA ILE A 62 3.80 -5.59 2.21
C ILE A 62 3.88 -6.96 2.91
N ALA A 63 5.07 -7.37 3.32
CA ALA A 63 5.32 -8.69 3.90
C ALA A 63 4.44 -8.98 5.13
N GLY A 64 3.74 -10.10 5.10
CA GLY A 64 2.86 -10.53 6.19
C GLY A 64 1.61 -9.66 6.39
N ALA A 65 1.33 -8.73 5.48
CA ALA A 65 0.14 -7.87 5.57
C ALA A 65 -1.14 -8.65 5.26
N VAL A 66 -2.24 -8.21 5.86
CA VAL A 66 -3.59 -8.66 5.54
C VAL A 66 -4.24 -7.62 4.63
N ALA A 67 -4.25 -7.89 3.32
CA ALA A 67 -4.73 -6.99 2.27
C ALA A 67 -5.95 -7.58 1.52
N ARG A 68 -6.91 -8.11 2.27
CA ARG A 68 -8.11 -8.70 1.67
C ARG A 68 -8.96 -7.63 1.00
N ASP A 69 -9.50 -7.97 -0.17
CA ASP A 69 -10.41 -7.08 -0.91
C ASP A 69 -9.83 -5.67 -1.17
N ALA A 70 -8.50 -5.52 -1.16
CA ALA A 70 -7.81 -4.28 -1.46
C ALA A 70 -7.72 -4.06 -2.97
N ASP A 71 -7.65 -2.80 -3.39
CA ASP A 71 -7.49 -2.45 -4.79
C ASP A 71 -6.05 -2.00 -5.07
N PHE A 72 -5.32 -2.83 -5.81
CA PHE A 72 -3.97 -2.57 -6.29
C PHE A 72 -3.93 -2.36 -7.82
N SER A 73 -5.06 -2.12 -8.46
CA SER A 73 -5.06 -1.91 -9.91
C SER A 73 -4.19 -0.71 -10.31
N ASP A 74 -3.44 -0.89 -11.38
CA ASP A 74 -2.51 0.12 -11.93
C ASP A 74 -1.46 0.62 -10.92
N VAL A 75 -1.11 -0.18 -9.92
CA VAL A 75 -0.04 0.10 -8.95
C VAL A 75 1.30 -0.41 -9.50
N ASP A 76 2.35 0.35 -9.31
CA ASP A 76 3.71 -0.15 -9.52
C ASP A 76 4.17 -0.95 -8.29
N LEU A 77 4.28 -2.28 -8.47
CA LEU A 77 4.76 -3.22 -7.46
C LEU A 77 6.15 -3.79 -7.78
N HIS A 78 6.88 -3.21 -8.74
CA HIS A 78 8.20 -3.69 -9.11
C HIS A 78 9.15 -3.75 -7.90
N GLY A 79 9.79 -4.89 -7.69
CA GLY A 79 10.71 -5.10 -6.58
C GLY A 79 10.06 -5.11 -5.18
N THR A 80 8.73 -5.10 -5.10
CA THR A 80 8.01 -5.13 -3.83
C THR A 80 8.13 -6.49 -3.13
N THR A 81 8.19 -6.48 -1.80
CA THR A 81 8.15 -7.70 -1.00
C THR A 81 6.73 -8.00 -0.55
N LEU A 82 6.13 -9.08 -1.08
CA LEU A 82 4.78 -9.57 -0.76
C LEU A 82 4.78 -10.83 0.12
N THR A 83 5.94 -11.33 0.50
CA THR A 83 6.11 -12.60 1.21
C THR A 83 5.14 -12.75 2.39
N LEU A 84 4.45 -13.90 2.47
CA LEU A 84 3.49 -14.22 3.53
C LEU A 84 2.26 -13.30 3.59
N SER A 85 2.00 -12.46 2.59
CA SER A 85 0.82 -11.59 2.58
C SER A 85 -0.47 -12.34 2.20
N TYR A 86 -1.60 -11.79 2.63
CA TYR A 86 -2.94 -12.32 2.36
C TYR A 86 -3.69 -11.35 1.43
N LEU A 87 -3.64 -11.61 0.12
CA LEU A 87 -4.27 -10.81 -0.94
C LEU A 87 -5.63 -11.36 -1.39
N LYS A 88 -6.26 -12.19 -0.57
CA LYS A 88 -7.53 -12.82 -0.94
C LYS A 88 -8.58 -11.80 -1.36
N GLY A 89 -9.14 -11.97 -2.55
CA GLY A 89 -10.20 -11.12 -3.09
C GLY A 89 -9.71 -9.76 -3.61
N SER A 90 -8.42 -9.47 -3.56
CA SER A 90 -7.87 -8.20 -4.02
C SER A 90 -7.90 -8.07 -5.54
N ASN A 91 -7.95 -6.84 -6.02
CA ASN A 91 -7.82 -6.49 -7.41
C ASN A 91 -6.36 -6.16 -7.73
N LEU A 92 -5.70 -7.00 -8.51
CA LEU A 92 -4.34 -6.80 -9.02
C LEU A 92 -4.36 -6.73 -10.56
N ASN A 93 -5.43 -6.21 -11.14
CA ASN A 93 -5.56 -6.11 -12.58
C ASN A 93 -4.54 -5.12 -13.15
N GLY A 94 -3.83 -5.52 -14.20
CA GLY A 94 -2.91 -4.67 -14.94
C GLY A 94 -1.58 -4.38 -14.27
N ILE A 95 -1.27 -5.01 -13.14
CA ILE A 95 0.00 -4.76 -12.42
C ILE A 95 1.18 -5.54 -12.99
N ASP A 96 2.37 -5.04 -12.74
CA ASP A 96 3.63 -5.72 -12.99
C ASP A 96 4.20 -6.28 -11.68
N LEU A 97 4.28 -7.60 -11.60
CA LEU A 97 4.86 -8.36 -10.49
C LEU A 97 6.29 -8.81 -10.77
N THR A 98 6.94 -8.24 -11.77
CA THR A 98 8.34 -8.54 -12.07
C THR A 98 9.23 -8.19 -10.90
N ASP A 99 10.18 -9.06 -10.59
CA ASP A 99 11.12 -8.91 -9.48
C ASP A 99 10.48 -8.78 -8.08
N THR A 100 9.20 -9.08 -7.93
CA THR A 100 8.58 -9.15 -6.61
C THR A 100 8.98 -10.41 -5.84
N LEU A 101 9.15 -10.28 -4.53
CA LEU A 101 9.32 -11.42 -3.63
C LEU A 101 7.93 -11.87 -3.14
N SER A 102 7.38 -12.91 -3.76
CA SER A 102 6.00 -13.36 -3.51
C SER A 102 5.90 -14.79 -2.94
N ASP A 103 6.87 -15.20 -2.10
CA ASP A 103 6.84 -16.50 -1.45
C ASP A 103 5.65 -16.61 -0.48
N ARG A 104 4.89 -17.71 -0.58
CA ARG A 104 3.74 -18.03 0.29
C ARG A 104 2.66 -16.94 0.35
N VAL A 105 2.46 -16.20 -0.72
CA VAL A 105 1.35 -15.24 -0.83
C VAL A 105 0.04 -15.98 -1.07
N ASN A 106 -1.02 -15.55 -0.40
CA ASN A 106 -2.36 -16.07 -0.64
C ASN A 106 -3.08 -15.22 -1.69
N PHE A 107 -3.11 -15.68 -2.94
CA PHE A 107 -3.82 -15.06 -4.07
C PHE A 107 -5.23 -15.63 -4.30
N GLN A 108 -5.84 -16.26 -3.31
CA GLN A 108 -7.15 -16.87 -3.50
C GLN A 108 -8.21 -15.83 -3.90
N LYS A 109 -8.92 -16.07 -5.01
CA LYS A 109 -9.93 -15.14 -5.55
C LYS A 109 -9.40 -13.75 -5.92
N THR A 110 -8.11 -13.60 -6.11
CA THR A 110 -7.49 -12.35 -6.57
C THR A 110 -7.72 -12.18 -8.07
N ASP A 111 -7.99 -10.97 -8.51
CA ASP A 111 -8.06 -10.64 -9.94
C ASP A 111 -6.66 -10.30 -10.46
N LEU A 112 -6.11 -11.17 -11.27
CA LEU A 112 -4.76 -11.05 -11.87
C LEU A 112 -4.84 -10.84 -13.40
N ARG A 113 -5.96 -10.42 -13.93
CA ARG A 113 -6.10 -10.19 -15.37
C ARG A 113 -5.15 -9.09 -15.81
N LEU A 114 -4.54 -9.28 -16.99
CA LEU A 114 -3.56 -8.35 -17.57
C LEU A 114 -2.30 -8.11 -16.72
N SER A 115 -2.11 -8.87 -15.65
CA SER A 115 -0.91 -8.74 -14.81
C SER A 115 0.27 -9.48 -15.42
N LEU A 116 1.46 -8.92 -15.29
CA LEU A 116 2.71 -9.57 -15.64
C LEU A 116 3.27 -10.30 -14.43
N ILE A 117 3.32 -11.62 -14.49
CA ILE A 117 3.96 -12.46 -13.47
C ILE A 117 5.17 -13.10 -14.11
N HIS A 118 6.36 -12.72 -13.68
CA HIS A 118 7.60 -13.34 -14.07
C HIS A 118 8.09 -14.25 -12.94
N ILE A 119 8.06 -15.51 -13.22
CA ILE A 119 8.55 -16.54 -12.30
C ILE A 119 9.98 -16.90 -12.66
#